data_3ffd290cfa83af8820dd0340de298ae4
#
_entry.id   3ffd290cfa83af8820dd0340de298ae4
#
_cell.length_a   1.000
_cell.length_b   1.000
_cell.length_c   1.000
_cell.angle_alpha   90.00
_cell.angle_beta   90.00
_cell.angle_gamma   90.00
#
_symmetry.space_group_name_H-M   'P 1'
#
loop_
_entity.id
_entity.type
_entity.pdbx_description
1 polymer ?
#
loop_
_entity_poly.entity_id
_entity_poly.type
_entity_poly.pdbx_seq_one_letter_code
_entity_poly.pdbx_strand_id
1 'polypeptide(L)'
;MSDLLSRRLALLGAAANLPLLTECLHGIERECLRVDSDGKLALTPHPRALGSTLTHPQITTDYSEALLEFITPTETDVADTLGDLERIHRFASSKLDGEYLWSPSMPCELPDEESIPIARYGSSMIGRLKYVYRKGLALRYGKTMQCIAGIHYNFSLPERLWPLLRQA
;
A
#
# COMPACT_ATOMS: atom_id res chain seq x y z
N MET A 1 34.68 2.81 7.68
CA MET A 1 33.65 1.73 7.60
C MET A 1 34.08 0.61 8.54
N SER A 2 33.14 -0.04 9.23
CA SER A 2 33.51 -1.19 10.06
C SER A 2 34.01 -2.32 9.17
N ASP A 3 35.00 -3.11 9.66
CA ASP A 3 35.57 -4.27 8.95
C ASP A 3 34.46 -5.26 8.52
N LEU A 4 33.42 -5.42 9.35
CA LEU A 4 32.27 -6.27 9.03
C LEU A 4 31.47 -5.80 7.79
N LEU A 5 31.22 -4.48 7.64
CA LEU A 5 30.53 -3.95 6.47
C LEU A 5 31.33 -4.21 5.19
N SER A 6 32.64 -3.93 5.24
CA SER A 6 33.51 -4.16 4.09
C SER A 6 33.54 -5.63 3.67
N ARG A 7 33.61 -6.57 4.62
CA ARG A 7 33.56 -8.01 4.35
C ARG A 7 32.23 -8.43 3.74
N ARG A 8 31.09 -7.95 4.27
CA ARG A 8 29.76 -8.25 3.73
C ARG A 8 29.57 -7.71 2.32
N LEU A 9 30.01 -6.48 2.05
CA LEU A 9 29.97 -5.92 0.70
C LEU A 9 30.84 -6.68 -0.30
N ALA A 10 32.03 -7.09 0.10
CA ALA A 10 32.91 -7.91 -0.74
C ALA A 10 32.27 -9.29 -1.04
N LEU A 11 31.62 -9.89 -0.04
CA LEU A 11 30.93 -11.18 -0.20
C LEU A 11 29.73 -11.06 -1.14
N LEU A 12 28.90 -10.04 -0.99
CA LEU A 12 27.75 -9.79 -1.88
C LEU A 12 28.20 -9.46 -3.31
N GLY A 13 29.29 -8.72 -3.47
CA GLY A 13 29.86 -8.33 -4.76
C GLY A 13 30.67 -9.43 -5.45
N ALA A 14 30.91 -10.58 -4.80
CA ALA A 14 31.59 -11.68 -5.42
C ALA A 14 30.78 -12.24 -6.62
N ALA A 15 31.45 -12.49 -7.75
CA ALA A 15 30.78 -12.92 -8.99
C ALA A 15 29.88 -14.15 -8.82
N ALA A 16 30.22 -15.07 -7.92
CA ALA A 16 29.44 -16.26 -7.61
C ALA A 16 28.12 -15.94 -6.88
N ASN A 17 28.02 -14.79 -6.19
CA ASN A 17 26.88 -14.41 -5.38
C ASN A 17 25.97 -13.34 -6.05
N LEU A 18 26.47 -12.65 -7.09
CA LEU A 18 25.70 -11.66 -7.83
C LEU A 18 24.34 -12.18 -8.35
N PRO A 19 24.23 -13.43 -8.87
CA PRO A 19 22.94 -13.97 -9.31
C PRO A 19 21.89 -14.02 -8.20
N LEU A 20 22.31 -14.16 -6.93
CA LEU A 20 21.35 -14.15 -5.80
C LEU A 20 20.69 -12.78 -5.62
N LEU A 21 21.35 -11.69 -6.00
CA LEU A 21 20.77 -10.35 -5.89
C LEU A 21 19.65 -10.11 -6.91
N THR A 22 19.61 -10.87 -7.99
CA THR A 22 18.51 -10.80 -8.96
C THR A 22 17.26 -11.59 -8.53
N GLU A 23 17.35 -12.30 -7.40
CA GLU A 23 16.21 -13.02 -6.80
C GLU A 23 15.52 -12.21 -5.70
N CYS A 24 15.93 -10.97 -5.47
CA CYS A 24 15.24 -10.06 -4.56
C CYS A 24 13.81 -9.85 -5.03
N LEU A 25 12.87 -9.78 -4.07
CA LEU A 25 11.47 -9.51 -4.41
C LEU A 25 11.13 -8.05 -4.13
N HIS A 26 10.29 -7.51 -5.00
CA HIS A 26 9.79 -6.15 -4.97
C HIS A 26 8.27 -6.16 -4.93
N GLY A 27 7.68 -5.28 -4.12
CA GLY A 27 6.25 -5.08 -4.08
C GLY A 27 5.94 -3.61 -3.77
N ILE A 28 4.76 -3.15 -4.17
CA ILE A 28 4.30 -1.78 -3.92
C ILE A 28 2.92 -1.84 -3.29
N GLU A 29 2.74 -1.04 -2.22
CA GLU A 29 1.44 -0.66 -1.72
C GLU A 29 1.23 0.81 -2.03
N ARG A 30 0.15 1.13 -2.72
CA ARG A 30 -0.16 2.50 -3.16
C ARG A 30 -1.52 2.92 -2.64
N GLU A 31 -1.54 3.94 -1.82
CA GLU A 31 -2.77 4.56 -1.35
C GLU A 31 -3.22 5.70 -2.28
N CYS A 32 -4.52 5.79 -2.53
CA CYS A 32 -5.15 6.86 -3.31
C CYS A 32 -6.50 7.22 -2.73
N LEU A 33 -6.73 8.51 -2.48
CA LEU A 33 -8.07 8.99 -2.15
C LEU A 33 -8.99 8.92 -3.38
N ARG A 34 -10.25 8.59 -3.17
CA ARG A 34 -11.30 8.82 -4.16
C ARG A 34 -11.82 10.24 -4.00
N VAL A 35 -12.01 10.91 -5.12
CA VAL A 35 -12.56 12.27 -5.19
C VAL A 35 -13.73 12.32 -6.17
N ASP A 36 -14.64 13.26 -5.95
CA ASP A 36 -15.71 13.60 -6.89
C ASP A 36 -15.18 14.43 -8.07
N SER A 37 -16.08 14.87 -8.97
CA SER A 37 -15.76 15.69 -10.12
C SER A 37 -15.23 17.08 -9.77
N ASP A 38 -15.49 17.56 -8.56
CA ASP A 38 -15.02 18.86 -8.07
C ASP A 38 -13.67 18.76 -7.33
N GLY A 39 -13.10 17.55 -7.22
CA GLY A 39 -11.85 17.28 -6.52
C GLY A 39 -11.98 17.20 -5.00
N LYS A 40 -13.19 17.04 -4.48
CA LYS A 40 -13.46 16.87 -3.05
C LYS A 40 -13.45 15.42 -2.64
N LEU A 41 -13.12 15.15 -1.40
CA LEU A 41 -13.11 13.78 -0.86
C LEU A 41 -14.46 13.10 -1.09
N ALA A 42 -14.43 11.91 -1.70
CA ALA A 42 -15.62 11.09 -1.88
C ALA A 42 -16.17 10.61 -0.52
N LEU A 43 -17.47 10.81 -0.29
CA LEU A 43 -18.14 10.38 0.94
C LEU A 43 -18.96 9.09 0.73
N THR A 44 -18.90 8.53 -0.45
CA THR A 44 -19.60 7.29 -0.82
C THR A 44 -18.95 6.06 -0.17
N PRO A 45 -19.70 4.98 0.04
CA PRO A 45 -19.14 3.70 0.46
C PRO A 45 -18.12 3.16 -0.55
N HIS A 46 -17.28 2.20 -0.11
CA HIS A 46 -16.39 1.46 -1.00
C HIS A 46 -17.19 0.84 -2.17
N PRO A 47 -16.75 1.05 -3.42
CA PRO A 47 -17.47 0.54 -4.60
C PRO A 47 -17.55 -0.99 -4.59
N ARG A 48 -18.76 -1.54 -4.66
CA ARG A 48 -18.97 -3.00 -4.66
C ARG A 48 -18.25 -3.71 -5.82
N ALA A 49 -18.07 -3.02 -6.93
CA ALA A 49 -17.36 -3.54 -8.10
C ALA A 49 -15.87 -3.79 -7.87
N LEU A 50 -15.29 -3.20 -6.82
CA LEU A 50 -13.91 -3.44 -6.38
C LEU A 50 -13.77 -4.64 -5.43
N GLY A 51 -14.88 -5.29 -5.07
CA GLY A 51 -14.87 -6.44 -4.17
C GLY A 51 -14.88 -6.06 -2.69
N SER A 52 -14.47 -7.00 -1.85
CA SER A 52 -14.48 -6.84 -0.39
C SER A 52 -13.16 -6.26 0.12
N THR A 53 -13.22 -5.13 0.81
CA THR A 53 -12.04 -4.51 1.45
C THR A 53 -11.35 -5.42 2.47
N LEU A 54 -12.05 -6.42 3.00
CA LEU A 54 -11.48 -7.35 3.99
C LEU A 54 -10.72 -8.51 3.35
N THR A 55 -11.16 -8.97 2.18
CA THR A 55 -10.71 -10.26 1.60
C THR A 55 -10.13 -10.15 0.20
N HIS A 56 -10.24 -8.99 -0.47
CA HIS A 56 -9.59 -8.80 -1.76
C HIS A 56 -8.07 -8.73 -1.58
N PRO A 57 -7.28 -9.52 -2.34
CA PRO A 57 -5.84 -9.60 -2.11
C PRO A 57 -5.04 -8.36 -2.54
N GLN A 58 -5.59 -7.56 -3.46
CA GLN A 58 -4.88 -6.45 -4.09
C GLN A 58 -5.55 -5.09 -3.93
N ILE A 59 -6.83 -5.04 -3.48
CA ILE A 59 -7.58 -3.78 -3.32
C ILE A 59 -8.26 -3.79 -1.97
N THR A 60 -7.87 -2.87 -1.12
CA THR A 60 -8.46 -2.64 0.20
C THR A 60 -8.67 -1.15 0.43
N THR A 61 -8.99 -0.77 1.64
CA THR A 61 -8.96 0.61 2.13
C THR A 61 -7.96 0.70 3.27
N ASP A 62 -7.24 1.84 3.37
CA ASP A 62 -6.42 2.08 4.56
C ASP A 62 -7.28 2.68 5.68
N TYR A 63 -7.17 3.99 5.95
CA TYR A 63 -7.86 4.62 7.08
C TYR A 63 -9.28 5.03 6.74
N SER A 64 -9.43 5.85 5.69
CA SER A 64 -10.74 6.35 5.24
C SER A 64 -11.40 5.34 4.29
N GLU A 65 -12.74 5.30 4.32
CA GLU A 65 -13.51 4.58 3.31
C GLU A 65 -13.21 5.06 1.89
N ALA A 66 -12.78 6.33 1.74
CA ALA A 66 -12.37 6.91 0.46
C ALA A 66 -10.91 6.63 0.11
N LEU A 67 -10.07 6.18 1.05
CA LEU A 67 -8.65 5.93 0.82
C LEU A 67 -8.45 4.48 0.36
N LEU A 68 -8.43 4.27 -0.96
CA LEU A 68 -8.12 2.97 -1.54
C LEU A 68 -6.63 2.66 -1.37
N GLU A 69 -6.33 1.41 -1.09
CA GLU A 69 -4.97 0.87 -1.00
C GLU A 69 -4.83 -0.26 -2.02
N PHE A 70 -3.85 -0.12 -2.90
CA PHE A 70 -3.52 -1.07 -3.96
C PHE A 70 -2.25 -1.81 -3.62
N ILE A 71 -2.31 -3.14 -3.62
CA ILE A 71 -1.23 -4.03 -3.20
C ILE A 71 -0.83 -4.90 -4.39
N THR A 72 0.40 -4.77 -4.87
CA THR A 72 0.91 -5.61 -5.95
C THR A 72 1.28 -7.00 -5.42
N PRO A 73 1.32 -8.03 -6.27
CA PRO A 73 2.12 -9.21 -5.99
C PRO A 73 3.60 -8.82 -5.79
N THR A 74 4.40 -9.78 -5.31
CA THR A 74 5.86 -9.62 -5.21
C THR A 74 6.51 -10.20 -6.45
N GLU A 75 7.34 -9.40 -7.13
CA GLU A 75 8.02 -9.76 -8.37
C GLU A 75 9.54 -9.60 -8.22
N THR A 76 10.31 -10.30 -9.04
CA THR A 76 11.77 -10.13 -9.13
C THR A 76 12.16 -9.01 -10.06
N ASP A 77 11.28 -8.62 -10.98
CA ASP A 77 11.47 -7.51 -11.91
C ASP A 77 10.64 -6.30 -11.49
N VAL A 78 11.29 -5.14 -11.39
CA VAL A 78 10.62 -3.88 -11.04
C VAL A 78 9.62 -3.46 -12.12
N ALA A 79 9.87 -3.77 -13.39
CA ALA A 79 8.95 -3.45 -14.47
C ALA A 79 7.66 -4.26 -14.36
N ASP A 80 7.74 -5.53 -13.96
CA ASP A 80 6.57 -6.37 -13.71
C ASP A 80 5.76 -5.84 -12.52
N THR A 81 6.44 -5.46 -11.42
CA THR A 81 5.79 -4.83 -10.25
C THR A 81 5.02 -3.55 -10.64
N LEU A 82 5.64 -2.69 -11.47
CA LEU A 82 4.97 -1.47 -11.96
C LEU A 82 3.82 -1.78 -12.92
N GLY A 83 3.97 -2.80 -13.77
CA GLY A 83 2.92 -3.29 -14.65
C GLY A 83 1.71 -3.81 -13.88
N ASP A 84 1.94 -4.52 -12.77
CA ASP A 84 0.89 -4.96 -11.86
C ASP A 84 0.15 -3.79 -11.23
N LEU A 85 0.89 -2.80 -10.71
CA LEU A 85 0.30 -1.60 -10.14
C LEU A 85 -0.56 -0.85 -11.16
N GLU A 86 -0.07 -0.69 -12.39
CA GLU A 86 -0.84 -0.06 -13.47
C GLU A 86 -2.12 -0.82 -13.79
N ARG A 87 -2.08 -2.16 -13.84
CA ARG A 87 -3.28 -2.99 -14.08
C ARG A 87 -4.32 -2.81 -12.97
N ILE A 88 -3.88 -2.78 -11.70
CA ILE A 88 -4.78 -2.56 -10.56
C ILE A 88 -5.41 -1.17 -10.63
N HIS A 89 -4.63 -0.12 -10.87
CA HIS A 89 -5.12 1.25 -11.03
C HIS A 89 -6.12 1.38 -12.17
N ARG A 90 -5.80 0.82 -13.34
CA ARG A 90 -6.68 0.83 -14.52
C ARG A 90 -8.01 0.11 -14.25
N PHE A 91 -7.94 -1.04 -13.58
CA PHE A 91 -9.13 -1.77 -13.16
C PHE A 91 -9.95 -0.93 -12.18
N ALA A 92 -9.34 -0.42 -11.10
CA ALA A 92 -10.04 0.37 -10.09
C ALA A 92 -10.71 1.61 -10.73
N SER A 93 -9.98 2.40 -11.52
CA SER A 93 -10.52 3.57 -12.21
C SER A 93 -11.69 3.24 -13.11
N SER A 94 -11.70 2.07 -13.77
CA SER A 94 -12.82 1.63 -14.62
C SER A 94 -14.10 1.28 -13.84
N LYS A 95 -14.02 1.17 -12.51
CA LYS A 95 -15.12 0.79 -11.61
C LYS A 95 -15.62 1.94 -10.75
N LEU A 96 -14.99 3.10 -10.83
CA LEU A 96 -15.44 4.30 -10.15
C LEU A 96 -16.50 4.99 -11.00
N ASP A 97 -17.70 5.14 -10.45
CA ASP A 97 -18.84 5.78 -11.12
C ASP A 97 -18.85 7.28 -10.76
N GLY A 98 -18.35 8.11 -11.67
CA GLY A 98 -18.26 9.56 -11.48
C GLY A 98 -17.24 10.03 -10.46
N GLU A 99 -16.42 9.12 -9.94
CA GLU A 99 -15.31 9.45 -9.03
C GLU A 99 -13.96 9.20 -9.70
N TYR A 100 -12.91 9.79 -9.15
CA TYR A 100 -11.54 9.72 -9.66
C TYR A 100 -10.56 9.35 -8.56
N LEU A 101 -9.40 8.81 -8.94
CA LEU A 101 -8.27 8.59 -8.04
C LEU A 101 -7.44 9.86 -7.94
N TRP A 102 -7.27 10.36 -6.71
CA TRP A 102 -6.38 11.48 -6.41
C TRP A 102 -4.94 11.00 -6.32
N SER A 103 -4.11 11.39 -7.27
CA SER A 103 -2.75 10.87 -7.39
C SER A 103 -1.72 11.46 -6.40
N PRO A 104 -1.79 12.71 -5.93
CA PRO A 104 -0.86 13.23 -4.93
C PRO A 104 -1.00 12.53 -3.57
N SER A 105 0.11 12.43 -2.82
CA SER A 105 0.09 11.93 -1.45
C SER A 105 -0.60 12.90 -0.48
N MET A 106 -0.42 14.21 -0.69
CA MET A 106 -1.17 15.22 0.07
C MET A 106 -2.65 15.16 -0.31
N PRO A 107 -3.54 15.25 0.68
CA PRO A 107 -4.97 15.08 0.43
C PRO A 107 -5.56 16.14 -0.49
N CYS A 108 -6.67 15.79 -1.11
CA CYS A 108 -7.58 16.68 -1.83
C CYS A 108 -8.28 17.66 -0.87
N GLU A 109 -9.26 18.42 -1.37
CA GLU A 109 -10.14 19.20 -0.50
C GLU A 109 -10.92 18.28 0.44
N LEU A 110 -10.64 18.38 1.73
CA LEU A 110 -11.27 17.57 2.77
C LEU A 110 -12.49 18.30 3.36
N PRO A 111 -13.56 17.56 3.73
CA PRO A 111 -14.67 18.11 4.49
C PRO A 111 -14.24 18.37 5.95
N ASP A 112 -15.17 18.84 6.77
CA ASP A 112 -14.97 18.89 8.21
C ASP A 112 -14.52 17.52 8.73
N GLU A 113 -13.60 17.50 9.68
CA GLU A 113 -12.96 16.31 10.18
C GLU A 113 -13.94 15.21 10.62
N GLU A 114 -15.05 15.61 11.25
CA GLU A 114 -16.10 14.69 11.68
C GLU A 114 -16.76 13.96 10.51
N SER A 115 -16.84 14.58 9.35
CA SER A 115 -17.46 14.04 8.15
C SER A 115 -16.57 13.06 7.38
N ILE A 116 -15.26 12.99 7.68
CA ILE A 116 -14.36 12.03 7.04
C ILE A 116 -14.76 10.61 7.41
N PRO A 117 -15.14 9.76 6.42
CA PRO A 117 -15.65 8.41 6.70
C PRO A 117 -14.50 7.47 7.07
N ILE A 118 -14.63 6.76 8.17
CA ILE A 118 -13.69 5.70 8.58
C ILE A 118 -14.01 4.42 7.82
N ALA A 119 -12.99 3.74 7.30
CA ALA A 119 -13.09 2.51 6.55
C ALA A 119 -13.85 1.40 7.29
N ARG A 120 -14.70 0.69 6.54
CA ARG A 120 -15.55 -0.39 7.05
C ARG A 120 -15.20 -1.72 6.36
N TYR A 121 -15.16 -2.79 7.15
CA TYR A 121 -14.73 -4.11 6.70
C TYR A 121 -15.79 -5.18 6.95
N GLY A 122 -17.06 -4.78 7.00
CA GLY A 122 -18.19 -5.67 7.29
C GLY A 122 -18.39 -5.95 8.78
N SER A 123 -19.28 -6.91 9.10
CA SER A 123 -19.76 -7.20 10.46
C SER A 123 -19.00 -8.32 11.16
N SER A 124 -18.04 -8.98 10.50
CA SER A 124 -17.22 -10.04 11.11
C SER A 124 -16.39 -9.49 12.29
N MET A 125 -15.91 -10.37 13.16
CA MET A 125 -15.07 -9.98 14.30
C MET A 125 -13.83 -9.20 13.83
N ILE A 126 -13.14 -9.69 12.78
CA ILE A 126 -11.95 -9.03 12.22
C ILE A 126 -12.31 -7.68 11.60
N GLY A 127 -13.41 -7.59 10.86
CA GLY A 127 -13.88 -6.33 10.27
C GLY A 127 -14.20 -5.29 11.35
N ARG A 128 -14.86 -5.69 12.42
CA ARG A 128 -15.14 -4.83 13.58
C ARG A 128 -13.87 -4.39 14.30
N LEU A 129 -12.89 -5.30 14.47
CA LEU A 129 -11.61 -4.98 15.09
C LEU A 129 -10.85 -3.91 14.28
N LYS A 130 -10.77 -4.08 12.96
CA LYS A 130 -10.17 -3.08 12.05
C LYS A 130 -10.84 -1.71 12.17
N TYR A 131 -12.16 -1.67 12.28
CA TYR A 131 -12.91 -0.42 12.46
C TYR A 131 -12.63 0.24 13.82
N VAL A 132 -12.66 -0.54 14.91
CA VAL A 132 -12.40 -0.04 16.28
C VAL A 132 -10.96 0.50 16.37
N TYR A 133 -9.98 -0.18 15.77
CA TYR A 133 -8.60 0.29 15.70
C TYR A 133 -8.52 1.69 15.05
N ARG A 134 -9.20 1.90 13.92
CA ARG A 134 -9.22 3.19 13.22
C ARG A 134 -9.96 4.29 13.99
N LYS A 135 -10.99 3.94 14.73
CA LYS A 135 -11.60 4.87 15.70
C LYS A 135 -10.59 5.31 16.77
N GLY A 136 -9.75 4.41 17.22
CA GLY A 136 -8.67 4.72 18.16
C GLY A 136 -7.63 5.69 17.57
N LEU A 137 -7.29 5.53 16.27
CA LEU A 137 -6.42 6.46 15.55
C LEU A 137 -7.07 7.84 15.43
N ALA A 138 -8.38 7.91 15.11
CA ALA A 138 -9.12 9.16 15.03
C ALA A 138 -9.06 9.96 16.35
N LEU A 139 -9.24 9.27 17.47
CA LEU A 139 -9.21 9.90 18.79
C LEU A 139 -7.82 10.41 19.20
N ARG A 140 -6.76 9.76 18.72
CA ARG A 140 -5.37 10.11 19.09
C ARG A 140 -4.76 11.16 18.18
N TYR A 141 -5.03 11.09 16.88
CA TYR A 141 -4.29 11.83 15.86
C TYR A 141 -5.19 12.69 14.96
N GLY A 142 -6.51 12.57 15.10
CA GLY A 142 -7.47 13.16 14.19
C GLY A 142 -7.63 12.37 12.89
N LYS A 143 -8.70 12.62 12.13
CA LYS A 143 -8.98 11.93 10.87
C LYS A 143 -8.28 12.59 9.68
N THR A 144 -8.06 13.91 9.74
CA THR A 144 -7.41 14.69 8.67
C THR A 144 -6.02 14.17 8.36
N MET A 145 -5.20 13.93 9.39
CA MET A 145 -3.84 13.41 9.22
C MET A 145 -3.81 12.01 8.60
N GLN A 146 -4.87 11.23 8.78
CA GLN A 146 -4.99 9.89 8.25
C GLN A 146 -5.44 9.85 6.76
N CYS A 147 -5.64 11.01 6.14
CA CYS A 147 -5.96 11.13 4.70
C CYS A 147 -4.71 11.36 3.83
N ILE A 148 -3.53 11.40 4.42
CA ILE A 148 -2.27 11.41 3.66
C ILE A 148 -2.08 10.02 3.05
N ALA A 149 -1.93 9.96 1.72
CA ALA A 149 -1.81 8.73 0.96
C ALA A 149 -0.33 8.32 0.80
N GLY A 150 0.03 7.14 1.27
CA GLY A 150 1.39 6.61 1.23
C GLY A 150 1.73 5.89 -0.08
N ILE A 151 3.03 5.73 -0.30
CA ILE A 151 3.59 4.75 -1.24
C ILE A 151 4.59 3.94 -0.43
N HIS A 152 4.32 2.65 -0.26
CA HIS A 152 5.20 1.71 0.42
C HIS A 152 5.90 0.85 -0.62
N TYR A 153 7.22 0.79 -0.54
CA TYR A 153 8.02 -0.10 -1.35
C TYR A 153 8.52 -1.25 -0.50
N ASN A 154 8.03 -2.43 -0.78
CA ASN A 154 8.37 -3.65 -0.09
C ASN A 154 9.54 -4.33 -0.82
N PHE A 155 10.58 -4.67 -0.07
CA PHE A 155 11.78 -5.30 -0.59
C PHE A 155 12.19 -6.46 0.29
N SER A 156 12.48 -7.61 -0.31
CA SER A 156 13.03 -8.73 0.42
C SER A 156 14.24 -9.36 -0.25
N LEU A 157 15.21 -9.75 0.56
CA LEU A 157 16.36 -10.52 0.13
C LEU A 157 16.01 -12.01 0.07
N PRO A 158 16.60 -12.77 -0.90
CA PRO A 158 16.39 -14.21 -0.95
C PRO A 158 16.97 -14.91 0.29
N GLU A 159 16.26 -15.89 0.79
CA GLU A 159 16.62 -16.67 1.99
C GLU A 159 18.06 -17.20 1.93
N ARG A 160 18.55 -17.54 0.75
CA ARG A 160 19.90 -18.08 0.52
C ARG A 160 21.03 -17.09 0.82
N LEU A 161 20.75 -15.79 0.94
CA LEU A 161 21.74 -14.80 1.32
C LEU A 161 22.07 -14.82 2.82
N TRP A 162 21.14 -15.24 3.68
CA TRP A 162 21.35 -15.21 5.13
C TRP A 162 22.51 -16.08 5.61
N PRO A 163 22.67 -17.34 5.14
CA PRO A 163 23.84 -18.16 5.49
C PRO A 163 25.16 -17.53 5.06
N LEU A 164 25.21 -16.89 3.88
CA LEU A 164 26.40 -16.20 3.39
C LEU A 164 26.77 -15.01 4.27
N LEU A 165 25.80 -14.16 4.62
CA LEU A 165 26.02 -13.00 5.46
C LEU A 165 26.46 -13.33 6.89
N ARG A 166 26.14 -14.54 7.37
CA ARG A 166 26.61 -15.04 8.67
C ARG A 166 28.07 -15.46 8.69
N GLN A 167 28.66 -15.75 7.50
CA GLN A 167 30.06 -16.15 7.36
C GLN A 167 31.01 -14.97 7.33
N ALA A 168 30.51 -13.77 7.14
CA ALA A 168 31.28 -12.51 7.13
C ALA A 168 31.47 -11.93 8.54
#